data_ec1ff3b6bd5d38ed66a75c7a30b33022
#
_entry.id   ec1ff3b6bd5d38ed66a75c7a30b33022
#
_cell.length_a   1.000
_cell.length_b   1.000
_cell.length_c   1.000
_cell.angle_alpha   90.00
_cell.angle_beta   90.00
_cell.angle_gamma   90.00
#
_symmetry.space_group_name_H-M   'P 1'
#
loop_
_entity.id
_entity.type
_entity.pdbx_description
1 polymer ?
#
loop_
_entity_poly.entity_id
_entity_poly.type
_entity_poly.pdbx_seq_one_letter_code
_entity_poly.pdbx_strand_id
1 'polypeptide(L)'
;MTKFIKLFLAVILLAGCSKKNDESNLTVLTGGGEVSYTVEEAKTVPELEKGLMFRESLAPNAGMIFDLSKVEHTAMWMKNTKIPLDMIFIDGDGVISWIYENAQPESLTLIITTFPAAAVLEINAGDVKKHGIKTGDKIEHEFFAKHETGDTPEPRAADETAAEV
;
A
#
# COMPACT_ATOMS: atom_id res chain seq x y z
N MET A 1 1.95 62.62 -32.98
CA MET A 1 0.89 61.61 -32.78
C MET A 1 1.54 60.23 -32.67
N THR A 2 1.93 59.84 -31.49
CA THR A 2 2.71 58.58 -31.23
C THR A 2 1.76 57.54 -30.68
N LYS A 3 1.45 56.49 -31.46
CA LYS A 3 0.59 55.39 -31.07
C LYS A 3 1.41 54.39 -30.24
N PHE A 4 1.05 54.27 -28.95
CA PHE A 4 1.58 53.21 -28.07
C PHE A 4 0.80 51.93 -28.35
N ILE A 5 1.50 50.93 -28.91
CA ILE A 5 1.01 49.56 -29.04
C ILE A 5 1.28 48.85 -27.69
N LYS A 6 0.22 48.55 -26.93
CA LYS A 6 0.27 47.71 -25.73
C LYS A 6 0.33 46.27 -26.17
N LEU A 7 1.52 45.65 -26.00
CA LEU A 7 1.71 44.21 -26.17
C LEU A 7 1.13 43.47 -24.95
N PHE A 8 0.00 42.79 -25.14
CA PHE A 8 -0.61 41.94 -24.13
C PHE A 8 0.13 40.57 -24.17
N LEU A 9 1.01 40.33 -23.19
CA LEU A 9 1.66 39.05 -23.00
C LEU A 9 0.67 38.10 -22.31
N ALA A 10 0.03 37.22 -23.07
CA ALA A 10 -0.82 36.17 -22.52
C ALA A 10 0.06 35.09 -21.90
N VAL A 11 0.14 35.06 -20.59
CA VAL A 11 0.75 33.94 -19.84
C VAL A 11 -0.24 32.77 -19.87
N ILE A 12 0.05 31.78 -20.71
CA ILE A 12 -0.65 30.50 -20.72
C ILE A 12 -0.13 29.70 -19.52
N LEU A 13 -0.90 29.69 -18.43
CA LEU A 13 -0.72 28.75 -17.33
C LEU A 13 -1.11 27.35 -17.83
N LEU A 14 -0.09 26.55 -18.19
CA LEU A 14 -0.27 25.12 -18.34
C LEU A 14 -0.55 24.54 -16.96
N ALA A 15 -1.82 24.38 -16.65
CA ALA A 15 -2.26 23.56 -15.53
C ALA A 15 -1.90 22.11 -15.85
N GLY A 16 -0.70 21.69 -15.43
CA GLY A 16 -0.34 20.30 -15.41
C GLY A 16 -1.29 19.56 -14.50
N CYS A 17 -2.15 18.73 -15.07
CA CYS A 17 -2.98 17.80 -14.31
C CYS A 17 -2.05 16.73 -13.74
N SER A 18 -1.40 17.04 -12.61
CA SER A 18 -0.75 16.04 -11.78
C SER A 18 -1.88 15.17 -11.23
N LYS A 19 -1.94 13.89 -11.61
CA LYS A 19 -2.77 12.91 -10.90
C LYS A 19 -2.33 12.97 -9.45
N LYS A 20 -3.18 13.55 -8.60
CA LYS A 20 -3.02 13.51 -7.17
C LYS A 20 -3.18 12.04 -6.80
N ASN A 21 -2.10 11.37 -6.40
CA ASN A 21 -2.20 10.07 -5.75
C ASN A 21 -3.05 10.31 -4.50
N ASP A 22 -4.03 9.45 -4.26
CA ASP A 22 -4.77 9.49 -3.01
C ASP A 22 -3.77 9.13 -1.90
N GLU A 23 -3.34 10.13 -1.15
CA GLU A 23 -2.50 9.98 0.03
C GLU A 23 -3.40 9.99 1.25
N SER A 24 -3.19 9.04 2.16
CA SER A 24 -3.91 8.92 3.42
C SER A 24 -2.95 8.73 4.59
N ASN A 25 -3.43 8.97 5.81
CA ASN A 25 -2.66 8.73 7.01
C ASN A 25 -2.94 7.32 7.53
N LEU A 26 -1.87 6.61 7.86
CA LEU A 26 -1.90 5.28 8.44
C LEU A 26 -1.13 5.29 9.76
N THR A 27 -1.67 4.69 10.80
CA THR A 27 -1.00 4.58 12.11
C THR A 27 -0.81 3.11 12.46
N VAL A 28 0.42 2.74 12.83
CA VAL A 28 0.76 1.43 13.41
C VAL A 28 0.79 1.57 14.93
N LEU A 29 -0.07 0.82 15.62
CA LEU A 29 -0.12 0.74 17.08
C LEU A 29 0.85 -0.34 17.54
N THR A 30 2.03 0.06 18.04
CA THR A 30 3.06 -0.86 18.51
C THR A 30 3.08 -0.92 20.05
N GLY A 31 3.75 -1.92 20.60
CA GLY A 31 3.99 -1.97 22.06
C GLY A 31 4.86 -0.83 22.59
N GLY A 32 5.54 -0.08 21.73
CA GLY A 32 6.37 1.09 22.06
C GLY A 32 5.67 2.43 21.82
N GLY A 33 4.44 2.44 21.28
CA GLY A 33 3.68 3.64 20.93
C GLY A 33 3.19 3.63 19.50
N GLU A 34 2.69 4.77 19.05
CA GLU A 34 2.12 4.96 17.73
C GLU A 34 3.19 5.40 16.72
N VAL A 35 3.14 4.85 15.51
CA VAL A 35 4.00 5.23 14.39
C VAL A 35 3.11 5.60 13.20
N SER A 36 3.19 6.85 12.75
CA SER A 36 2.37 7.33 11.63
C SER A 36 3.15 7.36 10.33
N TYR A 37 2.48 6.95 9.26
CA TYR A 37 2.96 7.00 7.88
C TYR A 37 1.97 7.78 7.02
N THR A 38 2.49 8.52 6.03
CA THR A 38 1.70 9.01 4.89
C THR A 38 1.82 7.97 3.79
N VAL A 39 0.71 7.37 3.40
CA VAL A 39 0.70 6.27 2.43
C VAL A 39 -0.04 6.64 1.16
N GLU A 40 0.49 6.20 0.03
CA GLU A 40 -0.23 6.14 -1.22
C GLU A 40 -1.06 4.86 -1.24
N GLU A 41 -2.21 4.88 -1.90
CA GLU A 41 -3.10 3.73 -1.97
C GLU A 41 -3.10 3.11 -3.37
N ALA A 42 -2.82 1.81 -3.46
CA ALA A 42 -2.93 1.01 -4.67
C ALA A 42 -4.22 0.19 -4.61
N LYS A 43 -5.26 0.61 -5.36
CA LYS A 43 -6.62 0.03 -5.33
C LYS A 43 -7.04 -0.59 -6.65
N THR A 44 -6.44 -0.16 -7.75
CA THR A 44 -6.73 -0.67 -9.10
C THR A 44 -5.67 -1.65 -9.57
N VAL A 45 -6.02 -2.58 -10.46
CA VAL A 45 -5.07 -3.55 -11.00
C VAL A 45 -3.78 -2.89 -11.52
N PRO A 46 -3.82 -1.81 -12.32
CA PRO A 46 -2.59 -1.14 -12.76
C PRO A 46 -1.75 -0.54 -11.62
N GLU A 47 -2.38 -0.07 -10.54
CA GLU A 47 -1.69 0.47 -9.36
C GLU A 47 -1.04 -0.65 -8.55
N LEU A 48 -1.77 -1.76 -8.33
CA LEU A 48 -1.26 -2.96 -7.66
C LEU A 48 -0.07 -3.57 -8.42
N GLU A 49 -0.15 -3.65 -9.75
CA GLU A 49 0.94 -4.16 -10.58
C GLU A 49 2.17 -3.25 -10.59
N LYS A 50 1.97 -1.95 -10.52
CA LYS A 50 3.05 -0.98 -10.56
C LYS A 50 3.72 -0.80 -9.19
N GLY A 51 2.94 -0.66 -8.12
CA GLY A 51 3.44 -0.37 -6.77
C GLY A 51 4.50 0.74 -6.76
N LEU A 52 5.59 0.50 -6.04
CA LEU A 52 6.74 1.40 -5.89
C LEU A 52 7.80 1.22 -7.00
N MET A 53 7.48 0.54 -8.12
CA MET A 53 8.42 0.37 -9.24
C MET A 53 8.95 1.71 -9.73
N PHE A 54 10.22 1.69 -10.18
CA PHE A 54 10.96 2.80 -10.79
C PHE A 54 11.25 3.99 -9.84
N ARG A 55 10.94 3.89 -8.55
CA ARG A 55 11.29 4.92 -7.58
C ARG A 55 12.75 4.81 -7.17
N GLU A 56 13.39 5.97 -7.06
CA GLU A 56 14.78 6.07 -6.61
C GLU A 56 14.88 6.23 -5.08
N SER A 57 13.81 6.66 -4.44
CA SER A 57 13.72 6.84 -2.99
C SER A 57 12.27 6.82 -2.51
N LEU A 58 12.08 6.54 -1.23
CA LEU A 58 10.84 6.72 -0.49
C LEU A 58 11.14 7.65 0.69
N ALA A 59 10.32 8.68 0.86
CA ALA A 59 10.53 9.65 1.95
C ALA A 59 10.45 8.97 3.33
N PRO A 60 11.09 9.49 4.36
CA PRO A 60 10.89 9.01 5.73
C PRO A 60 9.41 9.03 6.11
N ASN A 61 8.94 7.98 6.78
CA ASN A 61 7.54 7.79 7.18
C ASN A 61 6.54 7.87 6.00
N ALA A 62 6.99 7.60 4.78
CA ALA A 62 6.11 7.36 3.63
C ALA A 62 6.01 5.86 3.35
N GLY A 63 4.93 5.46 2.68
CA GLY A 63 4.68 4.09 2.29
C GLY A 63 3.67 3.97 1.17
N MET A 64 3.33 2.72 0.83
CA MET A 64 2.21 2.41 -0.05
C MET A 64 1.42 1.26 0.55
N ILE A 65 0.09 1.43 0.63
CA ILE A 65 -0.83 0.36 1.03
C ILE A 65 -1.51 -0.22 -0.20
N PHE A 66 -1.49 -1.53 -0.31
CA PHE A 66 -2.08 -2.31 -1.40
C PHE A 66 -3.39 -2.94 -0.92
N ASP A 67 -4.50 -2.63 -1.59
CA ASP A 67 -5.80 -3.25 -1.36
C ASP A 67 -5.84 -4.63 -2.02
N LEU A 68 -5.75 -5.67 -1.22
CA LEU A 68 -5.79 -7.07 -1.66
C LEU A 68 -7.13 -7.75 -1.36
N SER A 69 -8.14 -7.02 -0.91
CA SER A 69 -9.45 -7.56 -0.53
C SER A 69 -10.15 -8.33 -1.66
N LYS A 70 -9.76 -8.10 -2.90
CA LYS A 70 -10.29 -8.75 -4.12
C LYS A 70 -9.29 -9.69 -4.80
N VAL A 71 -8.14 -9.95 -4.16
CA VAL A 71 -7.06 -10.78 -4.71
C VAL A 71 -7.07 -12.13 -4.01
N GLU A 72 -7.23 -13.23 -4.77
CA GLU A 72 -7.33 -14.58 -4.18
C GLU A 72 -6.00 -15.10 -3.62
N HIS A 73 -4.88 -14.74 -4.26
CA HIS A 73 -3.54 -15.17 -3.85
C HIS A 73 -2.59 -13.98 -3.86
N THR A 74 -2.01 -13.70 -2.69
CA THR A 74 -1.05 -12.61 -2.53
C THR A 74 0.35 -13.11 -2.80
N ALA A 75 0.95 -12.62 -3.88
CA ALA A 75 2.37 -12.79 -4.15
C ALA A 75 2.95 -11.41 -4.46
N MET A 76 3.94 -10.98 -3.65
CA MET A 76 4.69 -9.75 -3.86
C MET A 76 6.04 -10.08 -4.51
N TRP A 77 6.66 -9.10 -5.10
CA TRP A 77 8.00 -9.19 -5.68
C TRP A 77 8.65 -7.80 -5.71
N MET A 78 9.95 -7.77 -5.97
CA MET A 78 10.71 -6.51 -6.07
C MET A 78 11.08 -6.15 -7.52
N LYS A 79 10.36 -6.71 -8.52
CA LYS A 79 10.61 -6.41 -9.93
C LYS A 79 10.55 -4.91 -10.19
N ASN A 80 11.57 -4.36 -10.86
CA ASN A 80 11.71 -2.94 -11.17
C ASN A 80 11.66 -2.00 -9.95
N THR A 81 11.77 -2.51 -8.72
CA THR A 81 11.79 -1.73 -7.48
C THR A 81 13.23 -1.59 -7.01
N LYS A 82 13.77 -0.37 -7.09
CA LYS A 82 15.20 -0.07 -6.87
C LYS A 82 15.55 0.18 -5.41
N ILE A 83 14.57 0.39 -4.56
CA ILE A 83 14.73 0.67 -3.14
C ILE A 83 14.41 -0.58 -2.32
N PRO A 84 15.20 -0.90 -1.27
CA PRO A 84 14.87 -1.99 -0.37
C PRO A 84 13.66 -1.62 0.49
N LEU A 85 12.77 -2.58 0.75
CA LEU A 85 11.50 -2.37 1.44
C LEU A 85 11.29 -3.39 2.57
N ASP A 86 10.56 -2.96 3.60
CA ASP A 86 9.88 -3.85 4.52
C ASP A 86 8.42 -4.00 4.05
N MET A 87 7.91 -5.23 4.00
CA MET A 87 6.54 -5.55 3.58
C MET A 87 5.77 -6.10 4.77
N ILE A 88 4.69 -5.44 5.14
CA ILE A 88 3.85 -5.77 6.30
C ILE A 88 2.51 -6.29 5.77
N PHE A 89 2.22 -7.55 6.01
CA PHE A 89 0.98 -8.21 5.61
C PHE A 89 -0.06 -8.07 6.71
N ILE A 90 -1.26 -7.61 6.37
CA ILE A 90 -2.29 -7.16 7.29
C ILE A 90 -3.58 -7.93 6.97
N ASP A 91 -4.22 -8.51 7.96
CA ASP A 91 -5.50 -9.20 7.81
C ASP A 91 -6.70 -8.23 7.68
N GLY A 92 -7.91 -8.78 7.56
CA GLY A 92 -9.14 -8.00 7.41
C GLY A 92 -9.50 -7.13 8.62
N ASP A 93 -8.99 -7.48 9.79
CA ASP A 93 -9.23 -6.77 11.05
C ASP A 93 -8.18 -5.67 11.31
N GLY A 94 -7.25 -5.47 10.38
CA GLY A 94 -6.15 -4.51 10.52
C GLY A 94 -5.01 -5.02 11.42
N VAL A 95 -4.93 -6.32 11.70
CA VAL A 95 -3.87 -6.90 12.51
C VAL A 95 -2.73 -7.39 11.61
N ILE A 96 -1.49 -7.10 11.98
CA ILE A 96 -0.30 -7.56 11.27
C ILE A 96 -0.19 -9.08 11.40
N SER A 97 -0.40 -9.79 10.30
CA SER A 97 -0.35 -11.26 10.24
C SER A 97 1.03 -11.80 9.94
N TRP A 98 1.83 -11.08 9.14
CA TRP A 98 3.19 -11.46 8.77
C TRP A 98 4.01 -10.24 8.34
N ILE A 99 5.36 -10.34 8.46
CA ILE A 99 6.30 -9.31 8.06
C ILE A 99 7.43 -9.94 7.25
N TYR A 100 7.78 -9.34 6.12
CA TYR A 100 8.97 -9.65 5.34
C TYR A 100 9.90 -8.45 5.34
N GLU A 101 11.00 -8.54 6.10
CA GLU A 101 11.94 -7.44 6.25
C GLU A 101 13.00 -7.44 5.15
N ASN A 102 13.45 -6.26 4.76
CA ASN A 102 14.57 -6.02 3.88
C ASN A 102 14.49 -6.76 2.53
N ALA A 103 13.32 -6.65 1.88
CA ALA A 103 13.11 -7.19 0.53
C ALA A 103 14.14 -6.59 -0.43
N GLN A 104 14.86 -7.46 -1.14
CA GLN A 104 16.01 -7.07 -1.94
C GLN A 104 15.56 -6.41 -3.25
N PRO A 105 16.12 -5.23 -3.60
CA PRO A 105 15.81 -4.54 -4.84
C PRO A 105 15.94 -5.45 -6.06
N GLU A 106 15.04 -5.23 -7.02
CA GLU A 106 15.01 -5.90 -8.33
C GLU A 106 14.89 -7.44 -8.29
N SER A 107 14.65 -8.04 -7.12
CA SER A 107 14.46 -9.49 -6.99
C SER A 107 13.16 -9.93 -7.70
N LEU A 108 13.26 -11.01 -8.47
CA LEU A 108 12.12 -11.69 -9.10
C LEU A 108 11.57 -12.85 -8.25
N THR A 109 12.17 -13.08 -7.09
CA THR A 109 11.69 -14.10 -6.15
C THR A 109 10.34 -13.68 -5.60
N LEU A 110 9.35 -14.57 -5.69
CA LEU A 110 8.03 -14.30 -5.14
C LEU A 110 8.07 -14.38 -3.60
N ILE A 111 7.51 -13.37 -2.98
CA ILE A 111 7.28 -13.29 -1.53
C ILE A 111 5.83 -13.68 -1.31
N ILE A 112 5.61 -14.89 -0.81
CA ILE A 112 4.29 -15.50 -0.68
C ILE A 112 4.05 -15.78 0.81
N THR A 113 2.91 -15.35 1.33
CA THR A 113 2.44 -15.69 2.67
C THR A 113 1.37 -16.76 2.62
N THR A 114 1.34 -17.63 3.64
CA THR A 114 0.24 -18.58 3.89
C THR A 114 -0.80 -18.00 4.86
N PHE A 115 -0.52 -16.81 5.43
CA PHE A 115 -1.45 -16.13 6.30
C PHE A 115 -2.44 -15.29 5.48
N PRO A 116 -3.68 -15.13 5.93
CA PRO A 116 -4.63 -14.22 5.31
C PRO A 116 -4.06 -12.79 5.26
N ALA A 117 -4.17 -12.13 4.10
CA ALA A 117 -3.80 -10.75 3.93
C ALA A 117 -4.90 -10.01 3.13
N ALA A 118 -5.53 -9.03 3.77
CA ALA A 118 -6.45 -8.11 3.12
C ALA A 118 -5.71 -6.91 2.53
N ALA A 119 -4.54 -6.59 3.08
CA ALA A 119 -3.67 -5.53 2.59
C ALA A 119 -2.19 -5.85 2.80
N VAL A 120 -1.32 -5.18 2.02
CA VAL A 120 0.12 -5.11 2.28
C VAL A 120 0.52 -3.65 2.41
N LEU A 121 1.32 -3.33 3.42
CA LEU A 121 1.96 -2.03 3.57
C LEU A 121 3.45 -2.17 3.24
N GLU A 122 3.92 -1.42 2.24
CA GLU A 122 5.33 -1.28 1.89
C GLU A 122 5.90 0.02 2.48
N ILE A 123 6.99 -0.10 3.22
CA ILE A 123 7.73 1.02 3.85
C ILE A 123 9.23 0.86 3.62
N ASN A 124 10.03 1.88 3.98
CA ASN A 124 11.48 1.79 3.88
C ASN A 124 12.03 0.59 4.67
N ALA A 125 12.97 -0.13 4.08
CA ALA A 125 13.65 -1.22 4.77
C ALA A 125 14.32 -0.75 6.07
N GLY A 126 14.13 -1.53 7.13
CA GLY A 126 14.63 -1.24 8.47
C GLY A 126 13.68 -0.43 9.34
N ASP A 127 12.59 0.11 8.82
CA ASP A 127 11.60 0.85 9.61
C ASP A 127 10.85 -0.08 10.59
N VAL A 128 10.58 -1.34 10.20
CA VAL A 128 10.02 -2.37 11.09
C VAL A 128 10.87 -2.50 12.35
N LYS A 129 12.17 -2.70 12.18
CA LYS A 129 13.12 -2.85 13.30
C LYS A 129 13.26 -1.56 14.10
N LYS A 130 13.37 -0.42 13.43
CA LYS A 130 13.56 0.91 14.05
C LYS A 130 12.41 1.26 14.98
N HIS A 131 11.18 0.94 14.60
CA HIS A 131 9.97 1.29 15.33
C HIS A 131 9.43 0.13 16.19
N GLY A 132 10.07 -1.05 16.16
CA GLY A 132 9.67 -2.23 16.92
C GLY A 132 8.31 -2.79 16.48
N ILE A 133 7.96 -2.62 15.19
CA ILE A 133 6.74 -3.17 14.59
C ILE A 133 6.85 -4.70 14.56
N LYS A 134 5.77 -5.40 14.92
CA LYS A 134 5.76 -6.87 14.98
C LYS A 134 4.40 -7.45 14.62
N THR A 135 4.37 -8.72 14.33
CA THR A 135 3.14 -9.50 14.18
C THR A 135 2.26 -9.38 15.42
N GLY A 136 0.97 -9.14 15.21
CA GLY A 136 -0.01 -8.88 16.25
C GLY A 136 -0.22 -7.40 16.58
N ASP A 137 0.65 -6.50 16.12
CA ASP A 137 0.38 -5.06 16.20
C ASP A 137 -0.80 -4.69 15.29
N LYS A 138 -1.52 -3.62 15.63
CA LYS A 138 -2.71 -3.18 14.89
C LYS A 138 -2.40 -1.96 14.02
N ILE A 139 -3.03 -1.91 12.85
CA ILE A 139 -2.98 -0.78 11.93
C ILE A 139 -4.32 -0.07 11.92
N GLU A 140 -4.29 1.24 12.13
CA GLU A 140 -5.43 2.13 11.96
C GLU A 140 -5.31 2.85 10.62
N HIS A 141 -6.29 2.58 9.74
CA HIS A 141 -6.42 3.20 8.43
C HIS A 141 -7.88 3.09 7.96
N GLU A 142 -8.34 4.03 7.14
CA GLU A 142 -9.72 4.04 6.65
C GLU A 142 -10.10 2.77 5.87
N PHE A 143 -9.13 2.10 5.30
CA PHE A 143 -9.30 0.82 4.62
C PHE A 143 -9.94 -0.23 5.55
N PHE A 144 -9.50 -0.29 6.82
CA PHE A 144 -9.98 -1.28 7.80
C PHE A 144 -11.24 -0.80 8.55
N ALA A 145 -11.46 0.53 8.66
CA ALA A 145 -12.63 1.08 9.36
C ALA A 145 -13.97 0.64 8.75
N LYS A 146 -13.99 0.28 7.47
CA LYS A 146 -15.18 -0.21 6.76
C LYS A 146 -15.58 -1.63 7.16
N HIS A 147 -14.67 -2.44 7.70
CA HIS A 147 -14.93 -3.80 8.15
C HIS A 147 -15.58 -3.85 9.55
N GLU A 148 -15.40 -2.83 10.39
CA GLU A 148 -16.04 -2.75 11.72
C GLU A 148 -17.56 -2.44 11.64
N THR A 149 -18.07 -1.98 10.50
CA THR A 149 -19.49 -1.59 10.33
C THR A 149 -20.41 -2.67 9.75
N GLY A 150 -20.02 -3.95 9.80
CA GLY A 150 -20.98 -5.06 9.66
C GLY A 150 -21.26 -5.56 8.26
N ASP A 151 -20.36 -5.33 7.29
CA ASP A 151 -20.38 -6.06 6.02
C ASP A 151 -19.45 -7.27 6.09
N THR A 152 -19.81 -8.23 6.94
CA THR A 152 -19.15 -9.54 6.98
C THR A 152 -19.54 -10.25 5.69
N PRO A 153 -18.58 -10.56 4.78
CA PRO A 153 -18.90 -11.42 3.65
C PRO A 153 -19.36 -12.76 4.21
N GLU A 154 -20.59 -13.15 3.85
CA GLU A 154 -21.16 -14.44 4.21
C GLU A 154 -20.15 -15.54 3.86
N PRO A 155 -19.83 -16.47 4.78
CA PRO A 155 -18.89 -17.56 4.48
C PRO A 155 -19.47 -18.33 3.29
N ARG A 156 -18.73 -18.33 2.18
CA ARG A 156 -19.10 -19.07 0.98
C ARG A 156 -19.29 -20.54 1.37
N ALA A 157 -20.53 -21.03 1.24
CA ALA A 157 -20.87 -22.41 1.51
C ALA A 157 -19.84 -23.32 0.84
N ALA A 158 -19.22 -24.19 1.63
CA ALA A 158 -18.37 -25.25 1.11
C ALA A 158 -19.21 -26.05 0.10
N ASP A 159 -18.72 -26.16 -1.12
CA ASP A 159 -19.30 -26.97 -2.18
C ASP A 159 -19.24 -28.45 -1.74
N GLU A 160 -20.35 -28.96 -1.25
CA GLU A 160 -20.57 -30.37 -0.84
C GLU A 160 -20.76 -31.32 -2.04
N THR A 161 -20.06 -31.07 -3.16
CA THR A 161 -20.14 -31.95 -4.33
C THR A 161 -18.81 -32.65 -4.65
N ALA A 162 -18.24 -33.36 -3.66
CA ALA A 162 -17.16 -34.32 -3.92
C ALA A 162 -17.27 -35.55 -3.02
N ALA A 163 -18.45 -36.19 -3.03
CA ALA A 163 -18.61 -37.54 -2.47
C ALA A 163 -19.69 -38.26 -3.24
N GLU A 164 -19.34 -38.77 -4.44
CA GLU A 164 -19.97 -39.97 -5.08
C GLU A 164 -19.26 -40.22 -6.44
N VAL A 165 -18.19 -40.98 -6.44
CA VAL A 165 -17.90 -42.07 -7.39
C VAL A 165 -16.87 -43.02 -6.77
#